data_a9a0365e3faba7bbe12ceee01b015a12
#
_entry.id   a9a0365e3faba7bbe12ceee01b015a12
#
_cell.length_a   1.000
_cell.length_b   1.000
_cell.length_c   1.000
_cell.angle_alpha   90.00
_cell.angle_beta   90.00
_cell.angle_gamma   90.00
#
_symmetry.space_group_name_H-M   'P 1'
#
loop_
_entity.id
_entity.type
_entity.pdbx_description
1 polymer ?
#
loop_
_entity_poly.entity_id
_entity_poly.type
_entity_poly.pdbx_seq_one_letter_code
_entity_poly.pdbx_strand_id
1 'polypeptide(L)'
;MCGGKKKAAIAVENDKPNHPAIVWGVWYLSLAALAMIICTLALFFCVSIVVETLQLDLLLSLSLLTGIVMLPTNFYLLYMISKGRKIDPYSRVLCWDLWVCMATIIILSFIGSCLCSHKIYHCKNCIKKAISKAMDNYRYDPKLKQLMDVIQWGIKCCGLNSYTDWFNKDWYDFTRDYEWDPISDTKLRSKGVALVTDSVPLSCCKTGSCISNYLSEMGTSSIHLCGCAEQLYETVMAALVIQLIGFSSVFVVELLVFILAVSKENETSKHIKKGKTRVYDVKHLLSVNPNFDWSGSLESASDDSDAEESGSPKKAVRNMPDESAPGLP
;
A
#
# COMPACT_ATOMS: atom_id res chain seq x y z
N MET A 1 20.09 3.87 21.65
CA MET A 1 21.47 3.87 21.11
C MET A 1 21.87 2.45 20.79
N CYS A 2 21.79 2.02 19.50
CA CYS A 2 22.19 0.68 19.09
C CYS A 2 23.71 0.62 18.92
N GLY A 3 24.41 -0.02 19.84
CA GLY A 3 25.88 -0.19 19.79
C GLY A 3 26.31 -1.08 18.64
N GLY A 4 26.81 -0.52 17.54
CA GLY A 4 27.30 -1.23 16.37
C GLY A 4 28.77 -1.62 16.52
N LYS A 5 29.10 -2.92 16.47
CA LYS A 5 30.48 -3.39 16.22
C LYS A 5 30.84 -3.02 14.77
N LYS A 6 31.81 -2.10 14.60
CA LYS A 6 32.41 -1.76 13.30
C LYS A 6 33.20 -2.97 12.80
N LYS A 7 32.69 -3.68 11.80
CA LYS A 7 33.51 -4.58 10.97
C LYS A 7 34.28 -3.73 9.96
N ALA A 8 35.59 -3.93 9.90
CA ALA A 8 36.51 -3.22 9.03
C ALA A 8 36.07 -3.28 7.57
N ALA A 9 36.07 -2.13 6.90
CA ALA A 9 35.79 -2.00 5.48
C ALA A 9 36.92 -2.66 4.67
N ILE A 10 36.64 -3.75 4.02
CA ILE A 10 37.49 -4.35 3.00
C ILE A 10 37.27 -3.56 1.69
N ALA A 11 38.39 -3.24 1.05
CA ALA A 11 38.50 -2.34 -0.10
C ALA A 11 37.51 -2.64 -1.23
N VAL A 12 37.02 -1.56 -1.81
CA VAL A 12 36.05 -1.49 -2.89
C VAL A 12 36.71 -2.01 -4.19
N GLU A 13 36.30 -3.19 -4.60
CA GLU A 13 36.50 -3.68 -5.95
C GLU A 13 35.38 -3.13 -6.85
N ASN A 14 35.73 -2.74 -8.07
CA ASN A 14 34.81 -2.17 -9.06
C ASN A 14 33.57 -3.05 -9.26
N ASP A 15 32.46 -2.58 -8.75
CA ASP A 15 31.23 -3.36 -8.68
C ASP A 15 30.34 -3.03 -9.90
N LYS A 16 29.86 -4.09 -10.56
CA LYS A 16 28.83 -3.95 -11.60
C LYS A 16 27.64 -3.15 -11.06
N PRO A 17 27.10 -2.18 -11.84
CA PRO A 17 25.97 -1.36 -11.38
C PRO A 17 24.79 -2.24 -10.95
N ASN A 18 24.05 -1.77 -9.97
CA ASN A 18 22.84 -2.49 -9.51
C ASN A 18 21.88 -2.67 -10.69
N HIS A 19 21.23 -3.84 -10.74
CA HIS A 19 20.28 -4.13 -11.81
C HIS A 19 19.20 -3.04 -11.88
N PRO A 20 18.88 -2.46 -13.06
CA PRO A 20 17.93 -1.35 -13.14
C PRO A 20 16.57 -1.67 -12.54
N ALA A 21 16.13 -2.93 -12.58
CA ALA A 21 14.89 -3.36 -11.94
C ALA A 21 14.87 -3.12 -10.42
N ILE A 22 16.01 -3.25 -9.71
CA ILE A 22 16.09 -2.97 -8.27
C ILE A 22 15.86 -1.48 -8.02
N VAL A 23 16.46 -0.61 -8.83
CA VAL A 23 16.33 0.85 -8.70
C VAL A 23 14.87 1.27 -8.87
N TRP A 24 14.22 0.83 -9.94
CA TRP A 24 12.81 1.12 -10.19
C TRP A 24 11.88 0.53 -9.13
N GLY A 25 12.17 -0.71 -8.68
CA GLY A 25 11.41 -1.36 -7.61
C GLY A 25 11.45 -0.56 -6.31
N VAL A 26 12.63 -0.13 -5.87
CA VAL A 26 12.79 0.64 -4.62
C VAL A 26 12.17 2.03 -4.71
N TRP A 27 12.23 2.70 -5.89
CA TRP A 27 11.49 3.94 -6.12
C TRP A 27 9.98 3.75 -6.00
N TYR A 28 9.45 2.73 -6.68
CA TYR A 28 8.03 2.38 -6.57
C TYR A 28 7.61 2.13 -5.13
N LEU A 29 8.36 1.31 -4.39
CA LEU A 29 8.08 0.98 -2.99
C LEU A 29 8.12 2.21 -2.07
N SER A 30 9.02 3.16 -2.33
CA SER A 30 9.08 4.41 -1.57
C SER A 30 7.82 5.27 -1.78
N LEU A 31 7.35 5.39 -3.03
CA LEU A 31 6.12 6.11 -3.34
C LEU A 31 4.89 5.39 -2.79
N ALA A 32 4.84 4.06 -2.89
CA ALA A 32 3.76 3.26 -2.34
C ALA A 32 3.66 3.40 -0.81
N ALA A 33 4.81 3.41 -0.10
CA ALA A 33 4.85 3.63 1.35
C ALA A 33 4.26 4.99 1.74
N LEU A 34 4.64 6.06 1.05
CA LEU A 34 4.09 7.40 1.28
C LEU A 34 2.58 7.44 1.01
N ALA A 35 2.14 6.86 -0.11
CA ALA A 35 0.72 6.80 -0.44
C ALA A 35 -0.08 6.03 0.61
N MET A 36 0.41 4.87 1.07
CA MET A 36 -0.25 4.08 2.12
C MET A 36 -0.38 4.88 3.42
N ILE A 37 0.65 5.57 3.87
CA ILE A 37 0.60 6.38 5.10
C ILE A 37 -0.40 7.53 4.94
N ILE A 38 -0.32 8.31 3.86
CA ILE A 38 -1.18 9.46 3.64
C ILE A 38 -2.65 9.03 3.54
N CYS A 39 -2.95 8.01 2.73
CA CYS A 39 -4.32 7.50 2.58
C CYS A 39 -4.87 6.94 3.88
N THR A 40 -4.06 6.19 4.65
CA THR A 40 -4.48 5.64 5.94
C THR A 40 -4.80 6.73 6.96
N LEU A 41 -3.94 7.74 7.07
CA LEU A 41 -4.17 8.87 7.96
C LEU A 41 -5.41 9.68 7.53
N ALA A 42 -5.57 9.94 6.22
CA ALA A 42 -6.75 10.62 5.70
C ALA A 42 -8.05 9.86 6.05
N LEU A 43 -8.08 8.54 5.84
CA LEU A 43 -9.24 7.71 6.20
C LEU A 43 -9.49 7.72 7.72
N PHE A 44 -8.44 7.64 8.52
CA PHE A 44 -8.56 7.65 9.97
C PHE A 44 -9.13 8.98 10.49
N PHE A 45 -8.71 10.13 9.95
CA PHE A 45 -9.20 11.43 10.39
C PHE A 45 -10.57 11.80 9.78
N CYS A 46 -10.82 11.46 8.51
CA CYS A 46 -12.04 11.88 7.83
C CYS A 46 -13.25 10.99 8.10
N VAL A 47 -13.05 9.67 8.29
CA VAL A 47 -14.15 8.68 8.32
C VAL A 47 -14.02 7.68 9.47
N SER A 48 -13.41 8.10 10.59
CA SER A 48 -13.13 7.21 11.75
C SER A 48 -14.35 6.44 12.23
N ILE A 49 -15.52 7.08 12.29
CA ILE A 49 -16.76 6.46 12.76
C ILE A 49 -17.25 5.32 11.85
N VAL A 50 -17.06 5.45 10.53
CA VAL A 50 -17.40 4.41 9.55
C VAL A 50 -16.40 3.26 9.64
N VAL A 51 -15.12 3.58 9.79
CA VAL A 51 -14.03 2.61 9.94
C VAL A 51 -14.25 1.73 11.16
N GLU A 52 -14.55 2.32 12.33
CA GLU A 52 -14.85 1.63 13.57
C GLU A 52 -16.07 0.72 13.40
N THR A 53 -17.15 1.21 12.82
CA THR A 53 -18.40 0.46 12.65
C THR A 53 -18.23 -0.74 11.72
N LEU A 54 -17.45 -0.60 10.64
CA LEU A 54 -17.16 -1.67 9.68
C LEU A 54 -16.00 -2.57 10.11
N GLN A 55 -15.43 -2.31 11.29
CA GLN A 55 -14.26 -3.04 11.83
C GLN A 55 -13.09 -3.10 10.84
N LEU A 56 -12.76 -1.96 10.25
CA LEU A 56 -11.63 -1.81 9.33
C LEU A 56 -10.35 -1.35 10.03
N ASP A 57 -10.39 -1.10 11.34
CA ASP A 57 -9.27 -0.58 12.14
C ASP A 57 -8.02 -1.43 12.03
N LEU A 58 -8.18 -2.77 12.09
CA LEU A 58 -7.07 -3.71 11.94
C LEU A 58 -6.40 -3.58 10.56
N LEU A 59 -7.19 -3.42 9.51
CA LEU A 59 -6.67 -3.27 8.15
C LEU A 59 -5.91 -1.95 7.98
N LEU A 60 -6.46 -0.86 8.51
CA LEU A 60 -5.83 0.46 8.46
C LEU A 60 -4.55 0.52 9.32
N SER A 61 -4.57 -0.06 10.52
CA SER A 61 -3.38 -0.13 11.37
C SER A 61 -2.27 -0.97 10.74
N LEU A 62 -2.62 -2.07 10.08
CA LEU A 62 -1.67 -2.89 9.33
C LEU A 62 -1.08 -2.13 8.13
N SER A 63 -1.90 -1.36 7.41
CA SER A 63 -1.46 -0.51 6.30
C SER A 63 -0.48 0.57 6.78
N LEU A 64 -0.79 1.23 7.90
CA LEU A 64 0.06 2.24 8.51
C LEU A 64 1.40 1.63 8.96
N LEU A 65 1.35 0.49 9.65
CA LEU A 65 2.55 -0.21 10.12
C LEU A 65 3.45 -0.62 8.95
N THR A 66 2.86 -1.18 7.89
CA THR A 66 3.61 -1.55 6.68
C THR A 66 4.30 -0.33 6.06
N GLY A 67 3.59 0.79 5.93
CA GLY A 67 4.16 2.05 5.42
C GLY A 67 5.31 2.59 6.28
N ILE A 68 5.16 2.58 7.61
CA ILE A 68 6.18 3.05 8.56
C ILE A 68 7.46 2.20 8.49
N VAL A 69 7.35 0.88 8.32
CA VAL A 69 8.52 -0.01 8.17
C VAL A 69 9.16 0.14 6.79
N MET A 70 8.34 0.30 5.74
CA MET A 70 8.81 0.43 4.35
C MET A 70 9.63 1.70 4.13
N LEU A 71 9.21 2.86 4.68
CA LEU A 71 9.87 4.13 4.40
C LEU A 71 11.38 4.12 4.71
N PRO A 72 11.83 3.87 5.95
CA PRO A 72 13.24 3.89 6.29
C PRO A 72 14.03 2.77 5.58
N THR A 73 13.40 1.62 5.34
CA THR A 73 14.02 0.50 4.61
C THR A 73 14.34 0.90 3.18
N ASN A 74 13.37 1.48 2.47
CA ASN A 74 13.53 1.89 1.07
C ASN A 74 14.43 3.13 0.94
N PHE A 75 14.37 4.09 1.85
CA PHE A 75 15.31 5.22 1.87
C PHE A 75 16.76 4.76 2.09
N TYR A 76 16.97 3.78 2.95
CA TYR A 76 18.30 3.19 3.13
C TYR A 76 18.78 2.50 1.84
N LEU A 77 17.92 1.71 1.18
CA LEU A 77 18.24 1.09 -0.10
C LEU A 77 18.56 2.12 -1.20
N LEU A 78 17.75 3.17 -1.33
CA LEU A 78 18.01 4.27 -2.26
C LEU A 78 19.34 4.97 -1.97
N TYR A 79 19.65 5.23 -0.70
CA TYR A 79 20.94 5.80 -0.31
C TYR A 79 22.11 4.91 -0.69
N MET A 80 22.02 3.58 -0.48
CA MET A 80 23.07 2.64 -0.86
C MET A 80 23.26 2.59 -2.37
N ILE A 81 22.15 2.57 -3.12
CA ILE A 81 22.13 2.58 -4.60
C ILE A 81 22.78 3.88 -5.12
N SER A 82 22.42 5.05 -4.57
CA SER A 82 22.94 6.35 -5.01
C SER A 82 24.44 6.51 -4.76
N LYS A 83 24.96 5.83 -3.75
CA LYS A 83 26.41 5.78 -3.43
C LYS A 83 27.16 4.72 -4.22
N GLY A 84 26.48 3.94 -5.08
CA GLY A 84 27.08 2.81 -5.80
C GLY A 84 27.64 1.72 -4.88
N ARG A 85 27.16 1.64 -3.63
CA ARG A 85 27.61 0.64 -2.65
C ARG A 85 26.83 -0.65 -2.77
N LYS A 86 27.48 -1.76 -2.41
CA LYS A 86 26.79 -3.06 -2.28
C LYS A 86 25.76 -3.00 -1.16
N ILE A 87 24.59 -3.58 -1.43
CA ILE A 87 23.54 -3.77 -0.43
C ILE A 87 24.01 -4.93 0.47
N ASP A 88 24.35 -4.61 1.72
CA ASP A 88 24.67 -5.63 2.73
C ASP A 88 23.39 -5.98 3.48
N PRO A 89 22.86 -7.21 3.34
CA PRO A 89 21.61 -7.63 3.98
C PRO A 89 21.71 -7.65 5.53
N TYR A 90 22.91 -7.69 6.09
CA TYR A 90 23.13 -7.63 7.54
C TYR A 90 23.37 -6.22 8.07
N SER A 91 23.22 -5.20 7.22
CA SER A 91 23.26 -3.81 7.66
C SER A 91 22.02 -3.51 8.52
N ARG A 92 22.20 -2.71 9.58
CA ARG A 92 21.11 -2.38 10.50
C ARG A 92 20.32 -1.17 10.03
N VAL A 93 19.04 -1.39 9.82
CA VAL A 93 18.02 -0.36 9.57
C VAL A 93 16.98 -0.51 10.68
N LEU A 94 16.56 0.58 11.34
CA LEU A 94 15.61 0.52 12.46
C LEU A 94 16.03 -0.43 13.61
N CYS A 95 17.32 -0.54 13.91
CA CYS A 95 17.90 -1.48 14.87
C CYS A 95 17.79 -2.98 14.49
N TRP A 96 17.16 -3.32 13.39
CA TRP A 96 17.03 -4.68 12.83
C TRP A 96 17.89 -4.82 11.59
N ASP A 97 18.24 -6.05 11.25
CA ASP A 97 18.98 -6.33 10.02
C ASP A 97 18.08 -6.08 8.80
N LEU A 98 18.63 -5.55 7.71
CA LEU A 98 17.89 -5.18 6.50
C LEU A 98 17.02 -6.33 5.96
N TRP A 99 17.56 -7.57 5.94
CA TRP A 99 16.82 -8.73 5.47
C TRP A 99 15.58 -9.04 6.32
N VAL A 100 15.65 -8.78 7.66
CA VAL A 100 14.50 -8.93 8.57
C VAL A 100 13.44 -7.89 8.27
N CYS A 101 13.85 -6.63 8.01
CA CYS A 101 12.91 -5.58 7.63
C CYS A 101 12.18 -5.91 6.33
N MET A 102 12.89 -6.36 5.30
CA MET A 102 12.29 -6.79 4.02
C MET A 102 11.35 -7.99 4.21
N ALA A 103 11.77 -9.01 4.95
CA ALA A 103 10.92 -10.16 5.26
C ALA A 103 9.65 -9.74 6.03
N THR A 104 9.77 -8.81 6.97
CA THR A 104 8.62 -8.28 7.72
C THR A 104 7.63 -7.57 6.78
N ILE A 105 8.10 -6.75 5.84
CA ILE A 105 7.25 -6.08 4.85
C ILE A 105 6.51 -7.10 3.98
N ILE A 106 7.20 -8.15 3.51
CA ILE A 106 6.60 -9.23 2.72
C ILE A 106 5.48 -9.92 3.50
N ILE A 107 5.72 -10.27 4.77
CA ILE A 107 4.74 -10.92 5.63
C ILE A 107 3.54 -10.01 5.89
N LEU A 108 3.76 -8.73 6.26
CA LEU A 108 2.69 -7.77 6.51
C LEU A 108 1.84 -7.53 5.27
N SER A 109 2.46 -7.40 4.08
CA SER A 109 1.76 -7.22 2.81
C SER A 109 0.92 -8.45 2.43
N PHE A 110 1.42 -9.65 2.68
CA PHE A 110 0.67 -10.88 2.48
C PHE A 110 -0.54 -10.98 3.40
N ILE A 111 -0.36 -10.72 4.71
CA ILE A 111 -1.45 -10.69 5.69
C ILE A 111 -2.48 -9.62 5.31
N GLY A 112 -2.03 -8.42 4.90
CA GLY A 112 -2.89 -7.34 4.43
C GLY A 112 -3.75 -7.75 3.23
N SER A 113 -3.18 -8.43 2.24
CA SER A 113 -3.90 -8.95 1.08
C SER A 113 -4.96 -9.99 1.47
N CYS A 114 -4.64 -10.90 2.39
CA CYS A 114 -5.59 -11.90 2.90
C CYS A 114 -6.76 -11.23 3.65
N LEU A 115 -6.47 -10.26 4.52
CA LEU A 115 -7.50 -9.52 5.26
C LEU A 115 -8.41 -8.71 4.34
N CYS A 116 -7.84 -8.02 3.33
CA CYS A 116 -8.63 -7.32 2.30
C CYS A 116 -9.58 -8.27 1.58
N SER A 117 -9.10 -9.42 1.12
CA SER A 117 -9.91 -10.42 0.42
C SER A 117 -11.04 -10.93 1.29
N HIS A 118 -10.78 -11.21 2.56
CA HIS A 118 -11.80 -11.61 3.53
C HIS A 118 -12.86 -10.52 3.75
N LYS A 119 -12.44 -9.26 3.91
CA LYS A 119 -13.37 -8.12 4.08
C LYS A 119 -14.21 -7.89 2.82
N ILE A 120 -13.64 -8.00 1.63
CA ILE A 120 -14.35 -7.91 0.35
C ILE A 120 -15.48 -8.94 0.30
N TYR A 121 -15.20 -10.19 0.64
CA TYR A 121 -16.17 -11.26 0.60
C TYR A 121 -17.38 -11.01 1.51
N HIS A 122 -17.16 -10.44 2.70
CA HIS A 122 -18.21 -10.18 3.68
C HIS A 122 -18.80 -8.76 3.63
N CYS A 123 -18.29 -7.88 2.76
CA CYS A 123 -18.56 -6.45 2.74
C CYS A 123 -20.08 -6.13 2.69
N LYS A 124 -20.80 -6.71 1.72
CA LYS A 124 -22.23 -6.42 1.50
C LYS A 124 -23.10 -6.70 2.72
N ASN A 125 -22.87 -7.85 3.36
CA ASN A 125 -23.64 -8.26 4.53
C ASN A 125 -23.27 -7.42 5.77
N CYS A 126 -21.99 -7.06 5.91
CA CYS A 126 -21.53 -6.21 7.00
C CYS A 126 -22.15 -4.82 6.92
N ILE A 127 -22.15 -4.19 5.75
CA ILE A 127 -22.74 -2.86 5.53
C ILE A 127 -24.24 -2.86 5.78
N LYS A 128 -24.99 -3.83 5.26
CA LYS A 128 -26.44 -3.93 5.50
C LYS A 128 -26.76 -4.06 6.97
N LYS A 129 -26.02 -4.90 7.70
CA LYS A 129 -26.20 -5.06 9.17
C LYS A 129 -25.84 -3.79 9.92
N ALA A 130 -24.75 -3.09 9.53
CA ALA A 130 -24.32 -1.86 10.18
C ALA A 130 -25.36 -0.75 10.03
N ILE A 131 -25.86 -0.52 8.80
CA ILE A 131 -26.87 0.49 8.51
C ILE A 131 -28.21 0.13 9.22
N SER A 132 -28.67 -1.13 9.13
CA SER A 132 -29.90 -1.54 9.81
C SER A 132 -29.80 -1.32 11.32
N LYS A 133 -28.69 -1.72 11.94
CA LYS A 133 -28.46 -1.47 13.37
C LYS A 133 -28.42 0.03 13.71
N ALA A 134 -27.82 0.84 12.84
CA ALA A 134 -27.76 2.28 13.05
C ALA A 134 -29.14 2.93 12.94
N MET A 135 -29.98 2.50 12.01
CA MET A 135 -31.37 2.95 11.89
C MET A 135 -32.23 2.54 13.08
N ASP A 136 -32.11 1.28 13.54
CA ASP A 136 -32.87 0.75 14.66
C ASP A 136 -32.56 1.49 15.99
N ASN A 137 -31.32 1.95 16.16
CA ASN A 137 -30.86 2.63 17.37
C ASN A 137 -30.60 4.13 17.17
N TYR A 138 -31.05 4.71 16.06
CA TYR A 138 -30.80 6.10 15.71
C TYR A 138 -31.25 7.09 16.80
N ARG A 139 -32.39 6.81 17.42
CA ARG A 139 -32.95 7.61 18.53
C ARG A 139 -32.15 7.51 19.81
N TYR A 140 -31.65 6.30 20.14
CA TYR A 140 -31.14 5.99 21.48
C TYR A 140 -29.61 6.15 21.56
N ASP A 141 -28.86 5.91 20.48
CA ASP A 141 -27.40 5.96 20.47
C ASP A 141 -26.89 7.15 19.63
N PRO A 142 -26.30 8.17 20.28
CA PRO A 142 -25.80 9.35 19.56
C PRO A 142 -24.67 9.04 18.58
N LYS A 143 -23.88 7.96 18.82
CA LYS A 143 -22.83 7.54 17.89
C LYS A 143 -23.43 6.94 16.61
N LEU A 144 -24.46 6.10 16.74
CA LEU A 144 -25.15 5.51 15.60
C LEU A 144 -25.96 6.56 14.81
N LYS A 145 -26.52 7.57 15.51
CA LYS A 145 -27.12 8.74 14.86
C LYS A 145 -26.07 9.47 14.03
N GLN A 146 -24.94 9.84 14.63
CA GLN A 146 -23.86 10.53 13.93
C GLN A 146 -23.32 9.71 12.74
N LEU A 147 -23.18 8.41 12.91
CA LEU A 147 -22.77 7.51 11.81
C LEU A 147 -23.74 7.62 10.63
N MET A 148 -25.03 7.52 10.90
CA MET A 148 -26.07 7.55 9.87
C MET A 148 -26.11 8.91 9.18
N ASP A 149 -26.03 10.00 9.94
CA ASP A 149 -26.01 11.35 9.41
C ASP A 149 -24.79 11.62 8.50
N VAL A 150 -23.59 11.16 8.92
CA VAL A 150 -22.36 11.26 8.14
C VAL A 150 -22.47 10.46 6.82
N ILE A 151 -23.03 9.25 6.88
CA ILE A 151 -23.24 8.43 5.68
C ILE A 151 -24.22 9.11 4.74
N GLN A 152 -25.40 9.51 5.23
CA GLN A 152 -26.45 10.11 4.40
C GLN A 152 -25.99 11.42 3.74
N TRP A 153 -25.32 12.26 4.50
CA TRP A 153 -24.77 13.54 4.00
C TRP A 153 -23.61 13.33 3.03
N GLY A 154 -22.67 12.45 3.38
CA GLY A 154 -21.45 12.22 2.61
C GLY A 154 -21.71 11.54 1.27
N ILE A 155 -22.60 10.54 1.23
CA ILE A 155 -22.87 9.72 0.04
C ILE A 155 -24.16 10.16 -0.67
N LYS A 156 -24.92 11.11 -0.10
CA LYS A 156 -26.16 11.64 -0.66
C LYS A 156 -27.24 10.57 -0.86
N CYS A 157 -27.50 9.81 0.18
CA CYS A 157 -28.44 8.71 0.23
C CYS A 157 -29.43 8.86 1.39
N CYS A 158 -30.48 8.03 1.45
CA CYS A 158 -31.46 8.01 2.53
C CYS A 158 -32.01 6.61 2.78
N GLY A 159 -32.02 6.18 4.07
CA GLY A 159 -32.49 4.87 4.46
C GLY A 159 -31.53 3.71 4.13
N LEU A 160 -31.96 2.49 4.30
CA LEU A 160 -31.20 1.27 3.97
C LEU A 160 -31.26 1.01 2.45
N ASN A 161 -32.44 0.70 1.93
CA ASN A 161 -32.69 0.44 0.52
C ASN A 161 -33.37 1.64 -0.16
N SER A 162 -34.17 2.40 0.59
CA SER A 162 -34.93 3.57 0.13
C SER A 162 -35.22 4.49 1.30
N TYR A 163 -35.55 5.74 1.02
CA TYR A 163 -36.01 6.71 2.02
C TYR A 163 -37.24 6.22 2.82
N THR A 164 -38.10 5.38 2.21
CA THR A 164 -39.30 4.81 2.83
C THR A 164 -39.00 3.88 4.02
N ASP A 165 -37.77 3.39 4.15
CA ASP A 165 -37.38 2.54 5.27
C ASP A 165 -37.48 3.29 6.60
N TRP A 166 -37.40 4.61 6.60
CA TRP A 166 -37.55 5.43 7.78
C TRP A 166 -38.97 5.53 8.31
N PHE A 167 -39.99 5.32 7.45
CA PHE A 167 -41.39 5.43 7.85
C PHE A 167 -41.82 4.40 8.89
N ASN A 168 -41.10 3.27 8.94
CA ASN A 168 -41.36 2.17 9.88
C ASN A 168 -40.39 2.17 11.07
N LYS A 169 -39.61 3.24 11.26
CA LYS A 169 -38.61 3.34 12.34
C LYS A 169 -38.97 4.46 13.32
N ASP A 170 -38.76 4.21 14.61
CA ASP A 170 -38.90 5.21 15.66
C ASP A 170 -37.60 6.01 15.80
N TRP A 171 -37.36 6.94 14.86
CA TRP A 171 -36.13 7.70 14.78
C TRP A 171 -36.24 9.09 15.43
N TYR A 172 -37.43 9.63 15.56
CA TYR A 172 -37.70 10.99 16.06
C TYR A 172 -37.68 11.04 17.59
N ASP A 173 -36.92 11.96 18.17
CA ASP A 173 -36.89 12.25 19.58
C ASP A 173 -37.36 13.67 19.85
N PHE A 174 -38.55 13.80 20.41
CA PHE A 174 -39.19 15.08 20.70
C PHE A 174 -38.35 16.03 21.53
N THR A 175 -37.59 15.52 22.50
CA THR A 175 -36.77 16.35 23.42
C THR A 175 -35.49 16.85 22.73
N ARG A 176 -34.96 16.10 21.81
CA ARG A 176 -33.68 16.38 21.16
C ARG A 176 -33.85 17.07 19.80
N ASP A 177 -34.92 16.73 19.08
CA ASP A 177 -35.21 17.19 17.74
C ASP A 177 -36.33 18.27 17.75
N TYR A 178 -36.52 18.93 18.91
CA TYR A 178 -37.62 19.91 19.16
C TYR A 178 -37.65 21.07 18.15
N GLU A 179 -36.52 21.58 17.73
CA GLU A 179 -36.43 22.65 16.74
C GLU A 179 -37.01 22.27 15.38
N TRP A 180 -37.17 21.00 15.15
CA TRP A 180 -37.66 20.42 13.92
C TRP A 180 -39.13 19.95 14.04
N ASP A 181 -39.82 20.30 15.11
CA ASP A 181 -41.23 19.90 15.29
C ASP A 181 -42.13 20.53 14.21
N PRO A 182 -42.55 19.70 13.20
CA PRO A 182 -43.39 20.21 12.12
C PRO A 182 -44.80 20.58 12.57
N ILE A 183 -45.19 20.22 13.79
CA ILE A 183 -46.55 20.35 14.29
C ILE A 183 -46.53 21.03 15.67
N SER A 184 -46.51 22.35 15.64
CA SER A 184 -46.84 23.16 16.79
C SER A 184 -48.34 23.05 17.19
N ASP A 185 -49.08 22.19 16.51
CA ASP A 185 -50.51 22.02 16.77
C ASP A 185 -50.75 21.10 17.98
N THR A 186 -50.84 21.68 19.15
CA THR A 186 -51.11 21.08 20.46
C THR A 186 -52.29 20.13 20.46
N LYS A 187 -53.20 20.20 19.50
CA LYS A 187 -54.44 19.39 19.42
C LYS A 187 -54.18 17.93 18.95
N LEU A 188 -53.19 17.67 18.11
CA LEU A 188 -52.86 16.32 17.68
C LEU A 188 -52.03 15.56 18.73
N ARG A 189 -51.24 16.28 19.52
CA ARG A 189 -50.40 15.73 20.59
C ARG A 189 -51.22 15.06 21.72
N SER A 190 -52.43 15.53 21.98
CA SER A 190 -53.30 14.98 23.03
C SER A 190 -53.94 13.64 22.67
N LYS A 191 -53.90 13.19 21.41
CA LYS A 191 -54.56 11.97 20.95
C LYS A 191 -53.62 10.77 20.80
N GLY A 192 -52.32 10.85 21.16
CA GLY A 192 -51.37 9.72 21.14
C GLY A 192 -51.18 9.10 19.74
N VAL A 193 -51.56 9.79 18.68
CA VAL A 193 -51.42 9.33 17.30
C VAL A 193 -49.95 9.43 16.95
N ALA A 194 -49.38 8.35 16.44
CA ALA A 194 -48.03 8.31 15.85
C ALA A 194 -47.95 9.38 14.72
N LEU A 195 -47.28 10.48 15.05
CA LEU A 195 -47.52 11.75 14.38
C LEU A 195 -46.80 11.91 13.05
N VAL A 196 -45.90 11.01 12.69
CA VAL A 196 -45.03 11.20 11.52
C VAL A 196 -44.82 9.88 10.83
N THR A 197 -45.80 9.46 10.04
CA THR A 197 -45.74 8.21 9.30
C THR A 197 -44.91 8.27 8.03
N ASP A 198 -44.69 9.47 7.46
CA ASP A 198 -44.02 9.68 6.19
C ASP A 198 -42.92 10.78 6.26
N SER A 199 -42.00 10.60 7.19
CA SER A 199 -40.91 11.53 7.44
C SER A 199 -39.55 10.85 7.47
N VAL A 200 -38.53 11.65 7.21
CA VAL A 200 -37.14 11.23 7.21
C VAL A 200 -36.27 12.20 8.01
N PRO A 201 -35.11 11.75 8.54
CA PRO A 201 -34.13 12.64 9.17
C PRO A 201 -33.65 13.75 8.23
N LEU A 202 -33.28 14.92 8.80
CA LEU A 202 -32.75 16.06 8.05
C LEU A 202 -31.46 15.73 7.27
N SER A 203 -30.70 14.71 7.67
CA SER A 203 -29.53 14.22 6.97
C SER A 203 -29.85 13.63 5.58
N CYS A 204 -31.11 13.32 5.29
CA CYS A 204 -31.59 12.92 3.96
C CYS A 204 -31.81 14.10 3.00
N CYS A 205 -31.77 15.35 3.48
CA CYS A 205 -32.02 16.53 2.67
C CYS A 205 -30.91 16.78 1.63
N LYS A 206 -31.29 17.20 0.43
CA LYS A 206 -30.35 17.63 -0.62
C LYS A 206 -29.64 18.92 -0.27
N THR A 207 -30.29 19.79 0.51
CA THR A 207 -29.77 21.05 1.02
C THR A 207 -29.92 21.06 2.54
N GLY A 208 -29.26 21.96 3.25
CA GLY A 208 -29.24 21.98 4.72
C GLY A 208 -30.63 22.14 5.37
N SER A 209 -31.64 22.55 4.63
CA SER A 209 -33.04 22.57 5.04
C SER A 209 -33.94 22.07 3.90
N CYS A 210 -34.85 21.17 4.22
CA CYS A 210 -35.79 20.63 3.23
C CYS A 210 -37.12 20.27 3.91
N ILE A 211 -38.15 20.00 3.10
CA ILE A 211 -39.39 19.38 3.56
C ILE A 211 -39.10 17.90 3.73
N SER A 212 -38.96 17.44 4.99
CA SER A 212 -38.61 16.08 5.35
C SER A 212 -39.76 15.29 5.96
N ASN A 213 -40.92 15.89 6.07
CA ASN A 213 -42.17 15.32 6.57
C ASN A 213 -43.29 15.54 5.55
N TYR A 214 -44.40 14.82 5.72
CA TYR A 214 -45.54 14.83 4.77
C TYR A 214 -45.08 14.56 3.31
N LEU A 215 -44.15 13.65 3.15
CA LEU A 215 -43.53 13.38 1.84
C LEU A 215 -44.52 12.83 0.81
N SER A 216 -45.57 12.16 1.28
CA SER A 216 -46.64 11.68 0.42
C SER A 216 -47.48 12.83 -0.19
N GLU A 217 -47.62 13.96 0.51
CA GLU A 217 -48.39 15.11 0.06
C GLU A 217 -47.53 16.19 -0.60
N MET A 218 -46.38 16.49 0.02
CA MET A 218 -45.48 17.60 -0.41
C MET A 218 -44.49 17.17 -1.49
N GLY A 219 -44.33 15.87 -1.74
CA GLY A 219 -43.42 15.33 -2.71
C GLY A 219 -41.97 15.13 -2.18
N THR A 220 -41.18 14.38 -2.92
CA THR A 220 -39.83 13.89 -2.53
C THR A 220 -38.68 14.62 -3.22
N SER A 221 -38.94 15.76 -3.88
CA SER A 221 -37.94 16.48 -4.70
C SER A 221 -36.78 17.03 -3.88
N SER A 222 -37.00 17.34 -2.59
CA SER A 222 -36.05 17.99 -1.68
C SER A 222 -35.11 16.99 -0.96
N ILE A 223 -35.37 15.67 -1.05
CA ILE A 223 -34.62 14.62 -0.37
C ILE A 223 -33.89 13.71 -1.35
N HIS A 224 -32.90 12.95 -0.81
CA HIS A 224 -32.25 11.85 -1.53
C HIS A 224 -33.15 10.60 -1.48
N LEU A 225 -33.34 9.97 -2.63
CA LEU A 225 -34.24 8.82 -2.78
C LEU A 225 -33.51 7.47 -2.72
N CYS A 226 -32.22 7.47 -3.11
CA CYS A 226 -31.41 6.25 -3.19
C CYS A 226 -31.05 5.72 -1.80
N GLY A 227 -31.11 4.41 -1.62
CA GLY A 227 -30.70 3.76 -0.38
C GLY A 227 -29.21 3.82 -0.13
N CYS A 228 -28.82 3.89 1.15
CA CYS A 228 -27.43 4.03 1.55
C CYS A 228 -26.63 2.73 1.44
N ALA A 229 -27.28 1.55 1.51
CA ALA A 229 -26.58 0.27 1.53
C ALA A 229 -25.79 0.01 0.24
N GLU A 230 -26.39 0.28 -0.92
CA GLU A 230 -25.73 0.03 -2.21
C GLU A 230 -24.66 1.09 -2.51
N GLN A 231 -24.93 2.37 -2.26
CA GLN A 231 -23.98 3.47 -2.45
C GLN A 231 -22.73 3.32 -1.57
N LEU A 232 -22.96 2.97 -0.28
CA LEU A 232 -21.84 2.72 0.65
C LEU A 232 -21.06 1.46 0.25
N TYR A 233 -21.76 0.43 -0.22
CA TYR A 233 -21.12 -0.81 -0.70
C TYR A 233 -20.19 -0.53 -1.88
N GLU A 234 -20.63 0.21 -2.88
CA GLU A 234 -19.79 0.56 -4.05
C GLU A 234 -18.55 1.35 -3.62
N THR A 235 -18.72 2.33 -2.73
CA THR A 235 -17.62 3.17 -2.24
C THR A 235 -16.60 2.35 -1.42
N VAL A 236 -17.08 1.54 -0.48
CA VAL A 236 -16.21 0.71 0.38
C VAL A 236 -15.53 -0.40 -0.44
N MET A 237 -16.25 -0.99 -1.39
CA MET A 237 -15.68 -2.01 -2.30
C MET A 237 -14.57 -1.43 -3.14
N ALA A 238 -14.76 -0.24 -3.73
CA ALA A 238 -13.71 0.43 -4.50
C ALA A 238 -12.47 0.68 -3.63
N ALA A 239 -12.64 1.18 -2.40
CA ALA A 239 -11.53 1.40 -1.47
C ALA A 239 -10.81 0.11 -1.09
N LEU A 240 -11.54 -0.97 -0.79
CA LEU A 240 -10.96 -2.28 -0.45
C LEU A 240 -10.21 -2.91 -1.63
N VAL A 241 -10.73 -2.78 -2.86
CA VAL A 241 -10.06 -3.28 -4.07
C VAL A 241 -8.78 -2.51 -4.34
N ILE A 242 -8.79 -1.18 -4.22
CA ILE A 242 -7.59 -0.35 -4.34
C ILE A 242 -6.54 -0.77 -3.30
N GLN A 243 -6.96 -0.98 -2.05
CA GLN A 243 -6.08 -1.42 -0.97
C GLN A 243 -5.51 -2.83 -1.22
N LEU A 244 -6.32 -3.75 -1.74
CA LEU A 244 -5.88 -5.10 -2.13
C LEU A 244 -4.81 -5.05 -3.23
N ILE A 245 -5.03 -4.24 -4.27
CA ILE A 245 -4.05 -4.02 -5.34
C ILE A 245 -2.76 -3.43 -4.76
N GLY A 246 -2.88 -2.46 -3.85
CA GLY A 246 -1.75 -1.86 -3.14
C GLY A 246 -0.91 -2.90 -2.40
N PHE A 247 -1.50 -3.69 -1.52
CA PHE A 247 -0.78 -4.74 -0.78
C PHE A 247 -0.18 -5.81 -1.69
N SER A 248 -0.93 -6.25 -2.71
CA SER A 248 -0.47 -7.27 -3.65
C SER A 248 0.71 -6.78 -4.50
N SER A 249 0.67 -5.53 -4.95
CA SER A 249 1.77 -4.94 -5.73
C SER A 249 3.02 -4.74 -4.87
N VAL A 250 2.88 -4.26 -3.64
CA VAL A 250 3.99 -4.16 -2.68
C VAL A 250 4.59 -5.53 -2.41
N PHE A 251 3.77 -6.55 -2.15
CA PHE A 251 4.22 -7.92 -1.92
C PHE A 251 5.06 -8.45 -3.09
N VAL A 252 4.58 -8.30 -4.32
CA VAL A 252 5.29 -8.81 -5.51
C VAL A 252 6.60 -8.07 -5.75
N VAL A 253 6.59 -6.73 -5.68
CA VAL A 253 7.79 -5.93 -5.94
C VAL A 253 8.83 -6.13 -4.84
N GLU A 254 8.43 -6.18 -3.56
CA GLU A 254 9.34 -6.43 -2.44
C GLU A 254 9.97 -7.82 -2.53
N LEU A 255 9.17 -8.83 -2.90
CA LEU A 255 9.66 -10.20 -3.12
C LEU A 255 10.69 -10.24 -4.25
N LEU A 256 10.46 -9.53 -5.36
CA LEU A 256 11.41 -9.43 -6.46
C LEU A 256 12.71 -8.75 -6.04
N VAL A 257 12.63 -7.62 -5.34
CA VAL A 257 13.80 -6.89 -4.81
C VAL A 257 14.59 -7.79 -3.84
N PHE A 258 13.89 -8.50 -2.96
CA PHE A 258 14.50 -9.41 -2.00
C PHE A 258 15.23 -10.57 -2.71
N ILE A 259 14.60 -11.24 -3.67
CA ILE A 259 15.21 -12.35 -4.43
C ILE A 259 16.44 -11.86 -5.19
N LEU A 260 16.36 -10.71 -5.88
CA LEU A 260 17.48 -10.14 -6.62
C LEU A 260 18.65 -9.76 -5.71
N ALA A 261 18.37 -9.21 -4.53
CA ALA A 261 19.39 -8.88 -3.53
C ALA A 261 20.11 -10.13 -3.01
N VAL A 262 19.37 -11.18 -2.65
CA VAL A 262 19.92 -12.46 -2.15
C VAL A 262 20.68 -13.21 -3.25
N SER A 263 20.18 -13.22 -4.48
CA SER A 263 20.84 -13.89 -5.61
C SER A 263 22.20 -13.25 -5.89
N LYS A 264 22.30 -11.93 -5.87
CA LYS A 264 23.56 -11.20 -6.07
C LYS A 264 24.57 -11.51 -4.96
N GLU A 265 24.13 -11.63 -3.71
CA GLU A 265 25.00 -12.03 -2.58
C GLU A 265 25.55 -13.45 -2.74
N ASN A 266 24.70 -14.38 -3.16
CA ASN A 266 25.11 -15.78 -3.38
C ASN A 266 26.17 -15.91 -4.49
N GLU A 267 26.06 -15.14 -5.58
CA GLU A 267 27.07 -15.07 -6.64
C GLU A 267 28.40 -14.54 -6.11
N THR A 268 28.37 -13.40 -5.40
CA THR A 268 29.56 -12.81 -4.79
C THR A 268 30.23 -13.76 -3.80
N SER A 269 29.45 -14.44 -2.97
CA SER A 269 29.95 -15.45 -2.03
C SER A 269 30.62 -16.65 -2.73
N LYS A 270 30.06 -17.12 -3.87
CA LYS A 270 30.65 -18.19 -4.69
C LYS A 270 32.00 -17.76 -5.31
N HIS A 271 32.09 -16.52 -5.83
CA HIS A 271 33.32 -15.97 -6.37
C HIS A 271 34.42 -15.85 -5.30
N ILE A 272 34.10 -15.36 -4.11
CA ILE A 272 35.03 -15.28 -2.97
C ILE A 272 35.51 -16.67 -2.55
N LYS A 273 34.63 -17.66 -2.46
CA LYS A 273 35.00 -19.05 -2.13
C LYS A 273 35.95 -19.63 -3.19
N LYS A 274 35.64 -19.47 -4.49
CA LYS A 274 36.51 -19.92 -5.59
C LYS A 274 37.90 -19.26 -5.53
N GLY A 275 37.93 -17.92 -5.30
CA GLY A 275 39.21 -17.20 -5.16
C GLY A 275 40.02 -17.69 -3.96
N LYS A 276 39.34 -17.94 -2.83
CA LYS A 276 40.04 -18.49 -1.62
C LYS A 276 40.62 -19.89 -1.86
N THR A 277 39.89 -20.75 -2.57
CA THR A 277 40.37 -22.10 -2.92
C THR A 277 41.61 -22.00 -3.81
N ARG A 278 41.61 -21.15 -4.85
CA ARG A 278 42.79 -20.91 -5.70
C ARG A 278 44.02 -20.44 -4.90
N VAL A 279 43.83 -19.52 -3.95
CA VAL A 279 44.94 -19.07 -3.08
C VAL A 279 45.48 -20.17 -2.17
N TYR A 280 44.64 -21.08 -1.68
CA TYR A 280 45.08 -22.23 -0.92
C TYR A 280 45.88 -23.23 -1.78
N ASP A 281 45.41 -23.48 -3.02
CA ASP A 281 46.11 -24.36 -3.97
C ASP A 281 47.49 -23.81 -4.33
N VAL A 282 47.58 -22.49 -4.60
CA VAL A 282 48.86 -21.82 -4.88
C VAL A 282 49.81 -21.89 -3.67
N LYS A 283 49.31 -21.67 -2.45
CA LYS A 283 50.14 -21.80 -1.22
C LYS A 283 50.60 -23.22 -0.99
N HIS A 284 49.78 -24.21 -1.29
CA HIS A 284 50.13 -25.61 -1.17
C HIS A 284 51.20 -25.99 -2.18
N LEU A 285 51.09 -25.56 -3.45
CA LEU A 285 52.09 -25.76 -4.50
C LEU A 285 53.43 -25.11 -4.13
N LEU A 286 53.42 -23.92 -3.55
CA LEU A 286 54.63 -23.26 -3.04
C LEU A 286 55.29 -23.97 -1.86
N SER A 287 54.51 -24.61 -0.99
CA SER A 287 55.02 -25.34 0.15
C SER A 287 55.63 -26.68 -0.25
N VAL A 288 55.16 -27.27 -1.35
CA VAL A 288 55.66 -28.57 -1.86
C VAL A 288 56.85 -28.41 -2.79
N ASN A 289 57.01 -27.29 -3.47
CA ASN A 289 58.13 -27.04 -4.40
C ASN A 289 58.75 -25.64 -4.20
N PRO A 290 59.77 -25.51 -3.35
CA PRO A 290 60.40 -24.22 -3.02
C PRO A 290 61.16 -23.59 -4.20
N ASN A 291 61.39 -24.31 -5.29
CA ASN A 291 62.08 -23.81 -6.51
C ASN A 291 61.11 -23.52 -7.65
N PHE A 292 59.81 -23.28 -7.37
CA PHE A 292 58.83 -22.96 -8.38
C PHE A 292 59.06 -21.54 -8.93
N ASP A 293 59.30 -21.46 -10.26
CA ASP A 293 59.47 -20.16 -10.93
C ASP A 293 58.16 -19.46 -11.13
N TRP A 294 58.02 -18.28 -10.52
CA TRP A 294 56.81 -17.44 -10.51
C TRP A 294 56.50 -16.84 -11.87
N SER A 295 57.47 -16.66 -12.76
CA SER A 295 57.26 -15.98 -14.00
C SER A 295 56.32 -16.71 -14.98
N GLY A 296 56.43 -18.03 -15.02
CA GLY A 296 55.61 -18.86 -15.91
C GLY A 296 54.20 -19.13 -15.45
N SER A 297 53.95 -19.08 -14.10
CA SER A 297 52.61 -19.38 -13.57
C SER A 297 51.67 -18.18 -13.52
N LEU A 298 52.22 -16.96 -13.57
CA LEU A 298 51.40 -15.74 -13.67
C LEU A 298 50.86 -15.52 -15.09
N GLU A 299 51.64 -15.87 -16.14
CA GLU A 299 51.18 -15.81 -17.51
C GLU A 299 50.05 -16.83 -17.80
N SER A 300 50.16 -18.06 -17.29
CA SER A 300 49.07 -19.05 -17.44
C SER A 300 47.82 -18.78 -16.67
N ALA A 301 47.89 -17.96 -15.60
CA ALA A 301 46.69 -17.54 -14.83
C ALA A 301 45.97 -16.30 -15.39
N SER A 302 46.68 -15.50 -16.22
CA SER A 302 46.10 -14.36 -16.91
C SER A 302 45.43 -14.77 -18.25
N ASP A 303 45.92 -15.83 -18.89
CA ASP A 303 45.35 -16.30 -20.16
C ASP A 303 44.00 -17.03 -20.01
N ASP A 304 43.77 -17.67 -18.85
CA ASP A 304 42.48 -18.36 -18.57
C ASP A 304 41.34 -17.39 -18.20
N SER A 305 41.64 -16.10 -17.92
CA SER A 305 40.61 -15.11 -17.65
C SER A 305 40.10 -14.40 -18.89
N ASP A 306 40.86 -14.44 -20.01
CA ASP A 306 40.51 -13.76 -21.26
C ASP A 306 39.86 -14.69 -22.32
N ALA A 307 39.75 -15.99 -22.05
CA ALA A 307 39.24 -16.99 -22.99
C ALA A 307 37.72 -17.12 -23.07
N GLU A 308 36.95 -16.48 -22.17
CA GLU A 308 35.48 -16.56 -22.20
C GLU A 308 34.74 -15.36 -22.83
N GLU A 309 35.46 -14.34 -23.38
CA GLU A 309 34.82 -13.14 -23.94
C GLU A 309 35.23 -12.76 -25.37
N SER A 310 35.57 -13.72 -26.22
CA SER A 310 35.90 -13.43 -27.60
C SER A 310 35.24 -14.40 -28.59
N GLY A 311 33.94 -14.27 -28.73
CA GLY A 311 33.13 -14.92 -29.74
C GLY A 311 32.25 -13.93 -30.51
N SER A 312 32.86 -12.97 -31.23
CA SER A 312 32.13 -12.18 -32.24
C SER A 312 32.95 -12.09 -33.54
N PRO A 313 32.33 -12.34 -34.71
CA PRO A 313 33.06 -12.52 -35.93
C PRO A 313 33.54 -11.17 -36.51
N LYS A 314 34.84 -11.09 -36.84
CA LYS A 314 35.46 -10.01 -37.57
C LYS A 314 34.82 -9.88 -38.96
N LYS A 315 34.11 -8.78 -39.24
CA LYS A 315 33.79 -8.33 -40.60
C LYS A 315 35.01 -7.65 -41.19
N ALA A 316 35.44 -8.19 -42.34
CA ALA A 316 36.52 -7.66 -43.15
C ALA A 316 36.24 -6.23 -43.61
N VAL A 317 37.17 -5.34 -43.33
CA VAL A 317 37.21 -3.98 -43.91
C VAL A 317 37.83 -4.07 -45.28
N ARG A 318 37.03 -3.75 -46.31
CA ARG A 318 37.46 -3.61 -47.69
C ARG A 318 37.80 -2.13 -47.91
N ASN A 319 39.05 -1.85 -48.24
CA ASN A 319 39.53 -0.53 -48.65
C ASN A 319 38.82 -0.09 -49.93
N MET A 320 38.40 1.17 -50.00
CA MET A 320 38.12 1.89 -51.21
C MET A 320 38.55 3.36 -51.08
N PRO A 321 39.07 3.97 -52.17
CA PRO A 321 39.89 5.16 -52.12
C PRO A 321 39.10 6.49 -52.13
N ASP A 322 39.85 7.51 -51.76
CA ASP A 322 39.58 8.93 -51.81
C ASP A 322 39.01 9.42 -53.14
N GLU A 323 37.95 10.24 -53.11
CA GLU A 323 37.68 11.18 -54.24
C GLU A 323 36.97 12.45 -53.71
N SER A 324 37.56 13.53 -54.12
CA SER A 324 37.44 14.93 -53.85
C SER A 324 36.05 15.58 -54.04
N ALA A 325 35.84 16.65 -53.26
CA ALA A 325 34.81 17.68 -53.41
C ALA A 325 34.92 18.42 -54.75
N PRO A 326 33.86 19.17 -55.25
CA PRO A 326 33.62 20.52 -54.78
C PRO A 326 32.15 21.05 -54.87
N GLY A 327 31.89 22.15 -54.18
CA GLY A 327 31.20 23.36 -54.71
C GLY A 327 29.73 23.57 -54.38
N LEU A 328 29.53 24.59 -53.60
CA LEU A 328 28.37 25.48 -53.44
C LEU A 328 27.72 25.95 -54.77
N PRO A 329 26.50 26.54 -54.81
CA PRO A 329 26.14 27.71 -54.03
C PRO A 329 25.00 27.54 -53.01
#